data_510c5cc0a923446add4eb42efe3bcf55
#
_entry.id   510c5cc0a923446add4eb42efe3bcf55
#
_cell.length_a   1.000
_cell.length_b   1.000
_cell.length_c   1.000
_cell.angle_alpha   90.00
_cell.angle_beta   90.00
_cell.angle_gamma   90.00
#
_symmetry.space_group_name_H-M   'P 1'
#
loop_
_entity.id
_entity.type
_entity.pdbx_description
1 polymer ?
#
loop_
_entity_poly.entity_id
_entity_poly.type
_entity_poly.pdbx_seq_one_letter_code
_entity_poly.pdbx_strand_id
1 'polypeptide(L)'
;MKSSETVKIFVLYLMQNVGYPLDYITVGDMILETDYVIYLDFAQAFADLVDADMVRAEGKNEHGESLYIVTEKGRCVCEELGKSRTPIVLENALATALRYLDFQKRGVKTFSRIEEMADGRFCFVCGMTEHGVVIMEDRIVVDSRARAVQMEENFNKRPEAIYRGTTALLSGNVNFLL
;
A
#
# COMPACT_ATOMS: atom_id res chain seq x y z
N MET A 1 -7.85 -0.42 -18.81
CA MET A 1 -6.60 -1.20 -18.82
C MET A 1 -5.46 -0.27 -19.22
N LYS A 2 -4.45 -0.15 -18.40
CA LYS A 2 -3.23 0.60 -18.72
C LYS A 2 -2.34 -0.26 -19.61
N SER A 3 -1.51 0.35 -20.48
CA SER A 3 -0.58 -0.45 -21.27
C SER A 3 0.45 -1.13 -20.34
N SER A 4 0.87 -2.35 -20.67
CA SER A 4 1.89 -3.10 -19.93
C SER A 4 3.16 -2.26 -19.72
N GLU A 5 3.59 -1.49 -20.71
CA GLU A 5 4.74 -0.57 -20.61
C GLU A 5 4.53 0.52 -19.55
N THR A 6 3.29 1.02 -19.42
CA THR A 6 2.97 2.03 -18.40
C THR A 6 3.13 1.46 -17.01
N VAL A 7 2.67 0.24 -16.79
CA VAL A 7 2.79 -0.43 -15.48
C VAL A 7 4.25 -0.73 -15.17
N LYS A 8 5.03 -1.23 -16.12
CA LYS A 8 6.47 -1.51 -15.94
C LYS A 8 7.26 -0.26 -15.52
N ILE A 9 7.04 0.86 -16.22
CA ILE A 9 7.72 2.13 -15.86
C ILE A 9 7.29 2.60 -14.49
N PHE A 10 6.02 2.45 -14.14
CA PHE A 10 5.49 2.81 -12.84
C PHE A 10 6.14 1.99 -11.71
N VAL A 11 6.26 0.68 -11.88
CA VAL A 11 6.95 -0.21 -10.94
C VAL A 11 8.42 0.17 -10.78
N LEU A 12 9.14 0.34 -11.91
CA LEU A 12 10.55 0.76 -11.90
C LEU A 12 10.73 2.10 -11.18
N TYR A 13 9.87 3.09 -11.47
CA TYR A 13 9.94 4.41 -10.87
C TYR A 13 9.80 4.34 -9.35
N LEU A 14 8.80 3.63 -8.84
CA LEU A 14 8.60 3.52 -7.40
C LEU A 14 9.74 2.78 -6.72
N MET A 15 10.14 1.62 -7.23
CA MET A 15 11.26 0.84 -6.66
C MET A 15 12.58 1.61 -6.67
N GLN A 16 12.88 2.34 -7.75
CA GLN A 16 14.10 3.14 -7.88
C GLN A 16 14.13 4.28 -6.84
N ASN A 17 13.00 4.97 -6.63
CA ASN A 17 12.93 6.10 -5.73
C ASN A 17 12.81 5.70 -4.25
N VAL A 18 12.36 4.48 -3.96
CA VAL A 18 12.44 3.88 -2.62
C VAL A 18 13.91 3.63 -2.24
N GLY A 19 14.73 3.17 -3.17
CA GLY A 19 16.19 3.17 -3.06
C GLY A 19 16.81 2.08 -2.18
N TYR A 20 16.04 1.07 -1.74
CA TYR A 20 16.54 -0.09 -1.01
C TYR A 20 15.82 -1.37 -1.44
N PRO A 21 16.43 -2.57 -1.22
CA PRO A 21 15.84 -3.83 -1.63
C PRO A 21 14.52 -4.11 -0.90
N LEU A 22 13.51 -4.59 -1.63
CA LEU A 22 12.20 -4.98 -1.13
C LEU A 22 11.85 -6.39 -1.58
N ASP A 23 11.12 -7.15 -0.77
CA ASP A 23 10.54 -8.41 -1.19
C ASP A 23 9.34 -8.19 -2.13
N TYR A 24 8.95 -9.26 -2.85
CA TYR A 24 7.89 -9.21 -3.85
C TYR A 24 6.55 -8.76 -3.26
N ILE A 25 6.20 -9.22 -2.06
CA ILE A 25 4.93 -8.89 -1.41
C ILE A 25 4.91 -7.42 -1.06
N THR A 26 5.96 -6.92 -0.43
CA THR A 26 6.09 -5.49 -0.07
C THR A 26 6.04 -4.58 -1.31
N VAL A 27 6.69 -4.97 -2.43
CA VAL A 27 6.58 -4.22 -3.70
C VAL A 27 5.16 -4.23 -4.21
N GLY A 28 4.49 -5.39 -4.18
CA GLY A 28 3.10 -5.52 -4.62
C GLY A 28 2.15 -4.65 -3.80
N ASP A 29 2.21 -4.75 -2.50
CA ASP A 29 1.37 -3.98 -1.59
C ASP A 29 1.58 -2.47 -1.75
N MET A 30 2.83 -2.03 -1.83
CA MET A 30 3.20 -0.64 -2.08
C MET A 30 2.60 -0.11 -3.39
N ILE A 31 2.62 -0.91 -4.46
CA ILE A 31 2.06 -0.56 -5.77
C ILE A 31 0.54 -0.49 -5.72
N LEU A 32 -0.09 -1.47 -5.09
CA LEU A 32 -1.55 -1.55 -4.97
C LEU A 32 -2.13 -0.44 -4.11
N GLU A 33 -1.40 0.02 -3.09
CA GLU A 33 -1.80 1.13 -2.22
C GLU A 33 -1.97 2.45 -2.99
N THR A 34 -1.33 2.57 -4.16
CA THR A 34 -1.47 3.76 -5.01
C THR A 34 -2.79 3.83 -5.79
N ASP A 35 -3.60 2.77 -5.83
CA ASP A 35 -4.79 2.60 -6.69
C ASP A 35 -4.53 2.76 -8.20
N TYR A 36 -3.28 2.85 -8.60
CA TYR A 36 -2.92 3.08 -9.99
C TYR A 36 -2.87 1.80 -10.82
N VAL A 37 -2.56 0.67 -10.20
CA VAL A 37 -2.33 -0.64 -10.84
C VAL A 37 -3.15 -1.70 -10.11
N ILE A 38 -3.73 -2.64 -10.85
CA ILE A 38 -4.36 -3.84 -10.26
C ILE A 38 -3.34 -4.97 -10.11
N TYR A 39 -3.61 -5.92 -9.22
CA TYR A 39 -2.67 -6.99 -8.90
C TYR A 39 -2.19 -7.80 -10.13
N LEU A 40 -3.09 -8.16 -11.04
CA LEU A 40 -2.72 -8.95 -12.22
C LEU A 40 -1.77 -8.19 -13.15
N ASP A 41 -2.00 -6.90 -13.36
CA ASP A 41 -1.13 -6.06 -14.18
C ASP A 41 0.25 -5.88 -13.51
N PHE A 42 0.29 -5.75 -12.18
CA PHE A 42 1.53 -5.70 -11.41
C PHE A 42 2.31 -7.02 -11.54
N ALA A 43 1.67 -8.16 -11.28
CA ALA A 43 2.33 -9.47 -11.29
C ALA A 43 2.97 -9.77 -12.66
N GLN A 44 2.24 -9.47 -13.76
CA GLN A 44 2.77 -9.62 -15.11
C GLN A 44 3.92 -8.65 -15.39
N ALA A 45 3.78 -7.39 -15.03
CA ALA A 45 4.81 -6.38 -15.23
C ALA A 45 6.08 -6.70 -14.45
N PHE A 46 5.95 -7.17 -13.20
CA PHE A 46 7.08 -7.54 -12.37
C PHE A 46 7.84 -8.74 -12.94
N ALA A 47 7.13 -9.80 -13.38
CA ALA A 47 7.74 -10.95 -14.03
C ALA A 47 8.52 -10.52 -15.30
N ASP A 48 7.89 -9.73 -16.16
CA ASP A 48 8.53 -9.21 -17.38
C ASP A 48 9.79 -8.36 -17.06
N LEU A 49 9.78 -7.58 -15.97
CA LEU A 49 10.93 -6.77 -15.54
C LEU A 49 12.08 -7.64 -15.06
N VAL A 50 11.80 -8.73 -14.36
CA VAL A 50 12.79 -9.71 -13.93
C VAL A 50 13.37 -10.44 -15.15
N ASP A 51 12.53 -10.93 -16.06
CA ASP A 51 12.96 -11.62 -17.27
C ASP A 51 13.81 -10.73 -18.19
N ALA A 52 13.51 -9.44 -18.22
CA ALA A 52 14.28 -8.45 -18.97
C ALA A 52 15.55 -7.94 -18.26
N ASP A 53 15.89 -8.49 -17.08
CA ASP A 53 17.00 -8.04 -16.22
C ASP A 53 16.94 -6.52 -15.88
N MET A 54 15.74 -5.98 -15.75
CA MET A 54 15.53 -4.61 -15.27
C MET A 54 15.34 -4.54 -13.75
N VAL A 55 14.86 -5.65 -13.18
CA VAL A 55 14.77 -5.93 -11.75
C VAL A 55 15.44 -7.26 -11.49
N ARG A 56 16.22 -7.37 -10.42
CA ARG A 56 16.85 -8.64 -10.04
C ARG A 56 16.77 -8.88 -8.54
N ALA A 57 16.84 -10.15 -8.15
CA ALA A 57 16.98 -10.53 -6.76
C ALA A 57 18.41 -10.20 -6.24
N GLU A 58 18.47 -9.57 -5.07
CA GLU A 58 19.73 -9.23 -4.38
C GLU A 58 19.56 -9.45 -2.88
N GLY A 59 19.92 -10.65 -2.42
CA GLY A 59 19.81 -11.04 -1.02
C GLY A 59 18.46 -11.62 -0.62
N LYS A 60 18.30 -11.84 0.67
CA LYS A 60 17.08 -12.35 1.29
C LYS A 60 16.78 -11.59 2.58
N ASN A 61 15.49 -11.48 2.93
CA ASN A 61 15.07 -10.92 4.21
C ASN A 61 15.19 -11.97 5.35
N GLU A 62 14.83 -11.59 6.57
CA GLU A 62 14.86 -12.45 7.77
C GLU A 62 13.95 -13.69 7.66
N HIS A 63 12.95 -13.65 6.79
CA HIS A 63 12.03 -14.75 6.52
C HIS A 63 12.48 -15.66 5.37
N GLY A 64 13.65 -15.37 4.77
CA GLY A 64 14.21 -16.14 3.66
C GLY A 64 13.63 -15.78 2.29
N GLU A 65 12.81 -14.74 2.18
CA GLU A 65 12.24 -14.27 0.94
C GLU A 65 13.24 -13.44 0.15
N SER A 66 13.25 -13.58 -1.18
CA SER A 66 14.13 -12.82 -2.06
C SER A 66 13.82 -11.34 -2.02
N LEU A 67 14.85 -10.52 -1.87
CA LEU A 67 14.79 -9.08 -2.00
C LEU A 67 15.15 -8.66 -3.42
N TYR A 68 14.47 -7.67 -3.96
CA TYR A 68 14.63 -7.21 -5.34
C TYR A 68 15.06 -5.76 -5.39
N ILE A 69 15.89 -5.45 -6.38
CA ILE A 69 16.37 -4.10 -6.70
C ILE A 69 16.19 -3.80 -8.19
N VAL A 70 16.14 -2.52 -8.54
CA VAL A 70 16.23 -2.06 -9.92
C VAL A 70 17.69 -2.09 -10.37
N THR A 71 17.96 -2.73 -11.52
CA THR A 71 19.30 -2.78 -12.11
C THR A 71 19.67 -1.46 -12.81
N GLU A 72 20.92 -1.31 -13.22
CA GLU A 72 21.33 -0.15 -14.02
C GLU A 72 20.54 -0.05 -15.33
N LYS A 73 20.29 -1.19 -15.98
CA LYS A 73 19.43 -1.24 -17.18
C LYS A 73 18.03 -0.73 -16.88
N GLY A 74 17.43 -1.15 -15.76
CA GLY A 74 16.10 -0.69 -15.34
C GLY A 74 16.06 0.82 -15.08
N ARG A 75 17.13 1.37 -14.45
CA ARG A 75 17.26 2.82 -14.21
C ARG A 75 17.31 3.62 -15.50
N CYS A 76 18.18 3.22 -16.44
CA CYS A 76 18.26 3.89 -17.75
C CYS A 76 16.91 3.92 -18.46
N VAL A 77 16.19 2.79 -18.51
CA VAL A 77 14.85 2.71 -19.10
C VAL A 77 13.85 3.62 -18.39
N CYS A 78 13.86 3.62 -17.06
CA CYS A 78 12.99 4.47 -16.26
C CYS A 78 13.24 5.97 -16.51
N GLU A 79 14.49 6.40 -16.62
CA GLU A 79 14.87 7.79 -16.89
C GLU A 79 14.50 8.25 -18.29
N GLU A 80 14.69 7.40 -19.29
CA GLU A 80 14.37 7.74 -20.69
C GLU A 80 12.86 7.83 -20.92
N LEU A 81 12.11 6.84 -20.44
CA LEU A 81 10.67 6.73 -20.69
C LEU A 81 9.82 7.45 -19.64
N GLY A 82 10.34 7.68 -18.43
CA GLY A 82 9.64 8.39 -17.35
C GLY A 82 9.44 9.88 -17.67
N LYS A 83 10.32 10.50 -18.45
CA LYS A 83 10.25 11.92 -18.85
C LYS A 83 9.00 12.28 -19.66
N SER A 84 8.37 11.31 -20.31
CA SER A 84 7.20 11.51 -21.16
C SER A 84 5.85 11.37 -20.44
N ARG A 85 5.85 11.13 -19.11
CA ARG A 85 4.64 10.83 -18.35
C ARG A 85 4.31 11.94 -17.35
N THR A 86 3.06 11.98 -16.91
CA THR A 86 2.54 13.04 -16.01
C THR A 86 3.28 13.00 -14.68
N PRO A 87 4.20 13.93 -14.40
CA PRO A 87 5.04 13.91 -13.18
C PRO A 87 4.21 13.85 -11.90
N ILE A 88 3.09 14.58 -11.86
CA ILE A 88 2.20 14.67 -10.70
C ILE A 88 1.67 13.28 -10.25
N VAL A 89 1.31 12.41 -11.19
CA VAL A 89 0.80 11.06 -10.85
C VAL A 89 1.89 10.21 -10.23
N LEU A 90 3.11 10.28 -10.77
CA LEU A 90 4.26 9.54 -10.26
C LEU A 90 4.71 10.06 -8.88
N GLU A 91 4.73 11.37 -8.69
CA GLU A 91 5.06 12.00 -7.41
C GLU A 91 4.04 11.66 -6.31
N ASN A 92 2.74 11.73 -6.62
CA ASN A 92 1.69 11.34 -5.69
C ASN A 92 1.75 9.86 -5.32
N ALA A 93 2.02 9.01 -6.31
CA ALA A 93 2.19 7.57 -6.09
C ALA A 93 3.42 7.29 -5.21
N LEU A 94 4.55 7.95 -5.47
CA LEU A 94 5.75 7.82 -4.65
C LEU A 94 5.49 8.27 -3.20
N ALA A 95 4.82 9.39 -3.01
CA ALA A 95 4.45 9.86 -1.68
C ALA A 95 3.56 8.86 -0.94
N THR A 96 2.63 8.20 -1.62
CA THR A 96 1.79 7.14 -1.07
C THR A 96 2.61 5.90 -0.71
N ALA A 97 3.48 5.45 -1.62
CA ALA A 97 4.37 4.32 -1.42
C ALA A 97 5.31 4.51 -0.21
N LEU A 98 5.93 5.68 -0.10
CA LEU A 98 6.83 6.00 1.01
C LEU A 98 6.09 6.03 2.36
N ARG A 99 4.86 6.57 2.40
CA ARG A 99 4.04 6.55 3.62
C ARG A 99 3.64 5.13 4.02
N TYR A 100 3.27 4.29 3.06
CA TYR A 100 2.98 2.88 3.32
C TYR A 100 4.19 2.16 3.94
N LEU A 101 5.38 2.32 3.34
CA LEU A 101 6.61 1.71 3.82
C LEU A 101 7.03 2.22 5.20
N ASP A 102 6.85 3.51 5.48
CA ASP A 102 7.09 4.08 6.81
C ASP A 102 6.17 3.46 7.86
N PHE A 103 4.88 3.33 7.55
CA PHE A 103 3.90 2.69 8.42
C PHE A 103 4.27 1.23 8.74
N GLN A 104 4.73 0.47 7.73
CA GLN A 104 5.20 -0.90 7.92
C GLN A 104 6.46 -0.97 8.81
N LYS A 105 7.44 -0.08 8.58
CA LYS A 105 8.69 -0.02 9.38
C LYS A 105 8.45 0.32 10.84
N ARG A 106 7.41 1.06 11.16
CA ARG A 106 7.03 1.38 12.54
C ARG A 106 6.52 0.18 13.33
N GLY A 107 6.38 -0.99 12.70
CA GLY A 107 5.89 -2.19 13.37
C GLY A 107 4.44 -2.07 13.85
N VAL A 108 3.63 -1.33 13.11
CA VAL A 108 2.20 -1.19 13.39
C VAL A 108 1.49 -2.51 13.12
N LYS A 109 0.71 -2.97 14.08
CA LYS A 109 -0.17 -4.14 13.97
C LYS A 109 -1.61 -3.69 14.04
N THR A 110 -2.45 -4.26 13.18
CA THR A 110 -3.89 -3.99 13.14
C THR A 110 -4.68 -5.07 13.86
N PHE A 111 -5.83 -4.72 14.37
CA PHE A 111 -6.83 -5.66 14.87
C PHE A 111 -8.22 -5.19 14.49
N SER A 112 -9.12 -6.13 14.24
CA SER A 112 -10.55 -5.87 14.01
C SER A 112 -11.41 -6.98 14.56
N ARG A 113 -12.66 -6.66 14.93
CA ARG A 113 -13.67 -7.62 15.33
C ARG A 113 -15.06 -7.03 15.19
N ILE A 114 -16.05 -7.90 15.06
CA ILE A 114 -17.47 -7.54 15.02
C ILE A 114 -18.14 -8.13 16.24
N GLU A 115 -18.78 -7.29 17.06
CA GLU A 115 -19.51 -7.66 18.26
C GLU A 115 -21.02 -7.50 18.01
N GLU A 116 -21.83 -8.54 18.28
CA GLU A 116 -23.27 -8.43 18.25
C GLU A 116 -23.77 -7.81 19.57
N MET A 117 -24.61 -6.79 19.45
CA MET A 117 -25.15 -6.07 20.60
C MET A 117 -26.50 -6.67 21.03
N ALA A 118 -26.86 -6.49 22.29
CA ALA A 118 -28.09 -7.02 22.87
C ALA A 118 -29.38 -6.50 22.19
N ASP A 119 -29.32 -5.36 21.52
CA ASP A 119 -30.42 -4.75 20.76
C ASP A 119 -30.47 -5.18 19.29
N GLY A 120 -29.65 -6.17 18.90
CA GLY A 120 -29.59 -6.71 17.53
C GLY A 120 -28.78 -5.89 16.54
N ARG A 121 -28.13 -4.80 16.98
CA ARG A 121 -27.16 -4.05 16.18
C ARG A 121 -25.78 -4.70 16.26
N PHE A 122 -24.87 -4.23 15.45
CA PHE A 122 -23.49 -4.72 15.39
C PHE A 122 -22.51 -3.58 15.68
N CYS A 123 -21.54 -3.85 16.54
CA CYS A 123 -20.43 -2.93 16.79
C CYS A 123 -19.20 -3.45 16.04
N PHE A 124 -18.75 -2.70 15.05
CA PHE A 124 -17.45 -2.90 14.44
C PHE A 124 -16.38 -2.21 15.29
N VAL A 125 -15.40 -2.97 15.74
CA VAL A 125 -14.26 -2.47 16.50
C VAL A 125 -13.02 -2.68 15.67
N CYS A 126 -12.24 -1.63 15.46
CA CYS A 126 -10.95 -1.73 14.80
C CYS A 126 -9.91 -0.86 15.49
N GLY A 127 -8.66 -1.21 15.30
CA GLY A 127 -7.59 -0.42 15.91
C GLY A 127 -6.21 -0.85 15.47
N MET A 128 -5.24 -0.11 15.97
CA MET A 128 -3.83 -0.28 15.67
C MET A 128 -2.99 -0.14 16.91
N THR A 129 -1.95 -0.96 16.96
CA THR A 129 -0.92 -0.88 18.00
C THR A 129 0.44 -0.65 17.35
N GLU A 130 1.28 0.16 17.99
CA GLU A 130 2.67 0.39 17.65
C GLU A 130 3.52 0.05 18.86
N HIS A 131 4.44 -0.92 18.73
CA HIS A 131 5.24 -1.42 19.86
C HIS A 131 4.43 -1.79 21.11
N GLY A 132 3.22 -2.33 20.93
CA GLY A 132 2.32 -2.73 22.01
C GLY A 132 1.46 -1.61 22.61
N VAL A 133 1.62 -0.37 22.15
CA VAL A 133 0.78 0.77 22.53
C VAL A 133 -0.34 0.94 21.54
N VAL A 134 -1.59 1.07 22.01
CA VAL A 134 -2.73 1.39 21.14
C VAL A 134 -2.61 2.83 20.65
N ILE A 135 -2.47 3.01 19.33
CA ILE A 135 -2.37 4.32 18.68
C ILE A 135 -3.69 4.77 18.05
N MET A 136 -4.62 3.83 17.82
CA MET A 136 -5.98 4.09 17.38
C MET A 136 -6.89 2.95 17.83
N GLU A 137 -8.07 3.28 18.33
CA GLU A 137 -9.19 2.35 18.49
C GLU A 137 -10.50 3.07 18.20
N ASP A 138 -11.26 2.55 17.23
CA ASP A 138 -12.57 3.06 16.86
C ASP A 138 -13.65 1.98 17.12
N ARG A 139 -14.82 2.44 17.59
CA ARG A 139 -16.00 1.61 17.83
C ARG A 139 -17.19 2.23 17.13
N ILE A 140 -17.68 1.56 16.07
CA ILE A 140 -18.74 2.08 15.22
C ILE A 140 -19.93 1.12 15.24
N VAL A 141 -21.08 1.61 15.71
CA VAL A 141 -22.32 0.84 15.74
C VAL A 141 -23.04 0.98 14.42
N VAL A 142 -23.42 -0.15 13.82
CA VAL A 142 -24.14 -0.25 12.55
C VAL A 142 -25.37 -1.13 12.69
N ASP A 143 -26.30 -0.98 11.75
CA ASP A 143 -27.61 -1.61 11.73
C ASP A 143 -27.61 -3.05 11.22
N SER A 144 -26.53 -3.47 10.51
CA SER A 144 -26.48 -4.81 9.93
C SER A 144 -25.07 -5.41 9.97
N ARG A 145 -25.02 -6.74 10.07
CA ARG A 145 -23.78 -7.50 10.03
C ARG A 145 -23.04 -7.33 8.70
N ALA A 146 -23.77 -7.25 7.59
CA ALA A 146 -23.18 -7.07 6.27
C ALA A 146 -22.39 -5.76 6.18
N ARG A 147 -22.90 -4.67 6.77
CA ARG A 147 -22.24 -3.38 6.82
C ARG A 147 -20.97 -3.43 7.71
N ALA A 148 -21.05 -4.12 8.85
CA ALA A 148 -19.88 -4.31 9.71
C ALA A 148 -18.77 -5.10 9.00
N VAL A 149 -19.12 -6.17 8.27
CA VAL A 149 -18.17 -6.97 7.47
C VAL A 149 -17.53 -6.13 6.38
N GLN A 150 -18.30 -5.31 5.67
CA GLN A 150 -17.76 -4.40 4.65
C GLN A 150 -16.75 -3.40 5.24
N MET A 151 -17.04 -2.88 6.44
CA MET A 151 -16.11 -1.98 7.15
C MET A 151 -14.83 -2.70 7.55
N GLU A 152 -14.93 -3.94 8.05
CA GLU A 152 -13.80 -4.77 8.41
C GLU A 152 -12.90 -5.07 7.19
N GLU A 153 -13.49 -5.45 6.06
CA GLU A 153 -12.75 -5.68 4.82
C GLU A 153 -12.02 -4.42 4.35
N ASN A 154 -12.67 -3.26 4.39
CA ASN A 154 -12.05 -2.00 3.98
C ASN A 154 -10.93 -1.58 4.93
N PHE A 155 -11.12 -1.75 6.25
CA PHE A 155 -10.09 -1.48 7.24
C PHE A 155 -8.86 -2.37 7.04
N ASN A 156 -9.07 -3.69 6.84
CA ASN A 156 -7.97 -4.63 6.65
C ASN A 156 -7.20 -4.41 5.34
N LYS A 157 -7.88 -3.89 4.31
CA LYS A 157 -7.22 -3.53 3.04
C LYS A 157 -6.37 -2.28 3.14
N ARG A 158 -6.80 -1.25 3.90
CA ARG A 158 -6.18 0.09 3.90
C ARG A 158 -6.12 0.70 5.30
N PRO A 159 -5.49 0.04 6.26
CA PRO A 159 -5.46 0.52 7.63
C PRO A 159 -4.75 1.89 7.76
N GLU A 160 -3.65 2.09 7.03
CA GLU A 160 -2.89 3.35 7.04
C GLU A 160 -3.75 4.54 6.56
N ALA A 161 -4.49 4.37 5.47
CA ALA A 161 -5.35 5.41 4.94
C ALA A 161 -6.47 5.79 5.92
N ILE A 162 -7.04 4.80 6.62
CA ILE A 162 -8.07 5.03 7.65
C ILE A 162 -7.48 5.78 8.85
N TYR A 163 -6.31 5.37 9.35
CA TYR A 163 -5.62 6.07 10.44
C TYR A 163 -5.35 7.53 10.11
N ARG A 164 -4.83 7.79 8.91
CA ARG A 164 -4.56 9.16 8.44
C ARG A 164 -5.84 9.96 8.26
N GLY A 165 -6.88 9.35 7.66
CA GLY A 165 -8.17 10.01 7.47
C GLY A 165 -8.80 10.42 8.79
N THR A 166 -8.86 9.50 9.75
CA THR A 166 -9.37 9.75 11.09
C THR A 166 -8.57 10.87 11.78
N THR A 167 -7.23 10.79 11.75
CA THR A 167 -6.36 11.80 12.34
C THR A 167 -6.54 13.17 11.68
N ALA A 168 -6.63 13.24 10.35
CA ALA A 168 -6.84 14.48 9.62
C ALA A 168 -8.18 15.12 9.98
N LEU A 169 -9.26 14.35 10.02
CA LEU A 169 -10.60 14.84 10.37
C LEU A 169 -10.64 15.35 11.82
N LEU A 170 -10.07 14.61 12.76
CA LEU A 170 -9.99 15.04 14.17
C LEU A 170 -9.13 16.30 14.34
N SER A 171 -8.15 16.51 13.46
CA SER A 171 -7.34 17.74 13.43
C SER A 171 -8.00 18.90 12.69
N GLY A 172 -9.23 18.74 12.23
CA GLY A 172 -9.98 19.78 11.51
C GLY A 172 -9.68 19.90 10.02
N ASN A 173 -8.90 18.95 9.44
CA ASN A 173 -8.62 18.95 8.01
C ASN A 173 -9.71 18.16 7.25
N VAL A 174 -10.78 18.86 6.88
CA VAL A 174 -11.93 18.28 6.15
C VAL A 174 -11.65 18.04 4.65
N ASN A 175 -10.61 18.63 4.09
CA ASN A 175 -10.23 18.44 2.68
C ASN A 175 -9.74 17.02 2.37
N PHE A 176 -9.51 16.21 3.38
CA PHE A 176 -9.18 14.79 3.20
C PHE A 176 -10.31 13.98 2.56
N LEU A 177 -11.57 14.46 2.67
CA LEU A 177 -12.76 13.80 2.11
C LEU A 177 -13.11 14.28 0.69
N LEU A 178 -12.49 15.32 0.20
CA LEU A 178 -12.70 15.91 -1.12
C LEU A 178 -11.56 15.54 -2.07
#